data_90ffbf1008597da2e91b521cd4b36a6d
#
_entry.id   90ffbf1008597da2e91b521cd4b36a6d
#
_cell.length_a   1.000
_cell.length_b   1.000
_cell.length_c   1.000
_cell.angle_alpha   90.00
_cell.angle_beta   90.00
_cell.angle_gamma   90.00
#
_symmetry.space_group_name_H-M   'P 1'
#
loop_
_entity.id
_entity.type
_entity.pdbx_description
1 polymer ?
#
loop_
_entity_poly.entity_id
_entity_poly.type
_entity_poly.pdbx_seq_one_letter_code
_entity_poly.pdbx_strand_id
1 'polypeptide(L)'
;MEGNREYKSDVFSMLMEDKKNALALYNALNGSDYTNPDDVEMCTLEKGISLTVRNDASFVLDSSLSLYEHQSTVCPNMPLRNLIYVANHLERYVKKHRLNLFGHSLAKIPTPKFAVFYNGNENQPEQYEYKLSDCFEKKTDEPQLELKCMVYNVNKGNNNELLDKCAFLKDYMIFIEYVRYYYKDENVNLDEAIEKAIGRCINEDIMRDFLIARREEVAKVTNLDFTFERQIELEREEAENKGLLRGREEGLLRGREEGLIEERIHTLLEFNKTPEECIKDIIVRYNLSEEIAENYFAKYGKS
;
A
#
# COMPACT_ATOMS: atom_id res chain seq x y z
N MET A 1 -11.63 -14.82 -0.47
CA MET A 1 -12.07 -13.44 -0.76
C MET A 1 -11.76 -12.61 0.47
N GLU A 2 -10.76 -11.74 0.39
CA GLU A 2 -10.44 -10.81 1.48
C GLU A 2 -11.46 -9.68 1.40
N GLY A 3 -12.30 -9.56 2.42
CA GLY A 3 -13.23 -8.45 2.55
C GLY A 3 -12.49 -7.11 2.58
N ASN A 4 -13.14 -6.07 2.10
CA ASN A 4 -12.60 -4.72 1.94
C ASN A 4 -11.81 -4.27 3.18
N ARG A 5 -10.49 -4.08 3.01
CA ARG A 5 -9.57 -3.67 4.09
C ARG A 5 -9.63 -2.17 4.39
N GLU A 6 -10.29 -1.41 3.54
CA GLU A 6 -10.33 0.06 3.59
C GLU A 6 -11.23 0.61 4.67
N TYR A 7 -12.27 -0.15 5.12
CA TYR A 7 -13.16 0.34 6.19
C TYR A 7 -12.38 0.83 7.41
N LYS A 8 -11.22 0.25 7.68
CA LYS A 8 -10.37 0.65 8.80
C LYS A 8 -9.76 2.03 8.59
N SER A 9 -9.18 2.28 7.41
CA SER A 9 -8.63 3.58 7.06
C SER A 9 -9.71 4.66 7.03
N ASP A 10 -10.87 4.35 6.47
CA ASP A 10 -11.99 5.31 6.41
C ASP A 10 -12.54 5.65 7.80
N VAL A 11 -12.75 4.65 8.67
CA VAL A 11 -13.18 4.90 10.05
C VAL A 11 -12.11 5.66 10.83
N PHE A 12 -10.83 5.35 10.64
CA PHE A 12 -9.74 6.11 11.24
C PHE A 12 -9.74 7.56 10.76
N SER A 13 -9.88 7.81 9.45
CA SER A 13 -9.98 9.15 8.88
C SER A 13 -11.17 9.93 9.45
N MET A 14 -12.35 9.30 9.57
CA MET A 14 -13.53 9.93 10.17
C MET A 14 -13.31 10.31 11.64
N LEU A 15 -12.63 9.44 12.41
CA LEU A 15 -12.29 9.75 13.80
C LEU A 15 -11.32 10.91 13.91
N MET A 16 -10.37 11.00 12.97
CA MET A 16 -9.36 12.06 12.92
C MET A 16 -9.90 13.40 12.42
N GLU A 17 -11.13 13.48 11.89
CA GLU A 17 -11.79 14.76 11.61
C GLU A 17 -12.09 15.56 12.89
N ASP A 18 -12.23 14.89 14.04
CA ASP A 18 -12.38 15.56 15.32
C ASP A 18 -11.01 16.07 15.80
N LYS A 19 -10.88 17.39 15.92
CA LYS A 19 -9.68 18.07 16.43
C LYS A 19 -9.25 17.58 17.81
N LYS A 20 -10.17 17.14 18.66
CA LYS A 20 -9.88 16.56 19.98
C LYS A 20 -9.09 15.25 19.84
N ASN A 21 -9.50 14.41 18.90
CA ASN A 21 -8.82 13.16 18.62
C ASN A 21 -7.42 13.41 18.03
N ALA A 22 -7.31 14.34 17.06
CA ALA A 22 -6.03 14.74 16.49
C ALA A 22 -5.07 15.28 17.57
N LEU A 23 -5.57 16.12 18.49
CA LEU A 23 -4.81 16.66 19.61
C LEU A 23 -4.37 15.56 20.58
N ALA A 24 -5.28 14.66 20.95
CA ALA A 24 -4.99 13.55 21.87
C ALA A 24 -3.90 12.63 21.31
N LEU A 25 -3.99 12.29 20.03
CA LEU A 25 -3.01 11.45 19.36
C LEU A 25 -1.65 12.15 19.24
N TYR A 26 -1.64 13.45 18.90
CA TYR A 26 -0.42 14.24 18.87
C TYR A 26 0.27 14.26 20.24
N ASN A 27 -0.48 14.52 21.32
CA ASN A 27 0.04 14.52 22.68
C ASN A 27 0.62 13.15 23.06
N ALA A 28 -0.11 12.07 22.77
CA ALA A 28 0.33 10.71 23.09
C ALA A 28 1.65 10.33 22.39
N LEU A 29 1.81 10.73 21.12
CA LEU A 29 3.02 10.43 20.34
C LEU A 29 4.22 11.31 20.71
N ASN A 30 3.98 12.56 21.10
CA ASN A 30 5.06 13.54 21.35
C ASN A 30 5.34 13.77 22.85
N GLY A 31 4.58 13.14 23.74
CA GLY A 31 4.71 13.37 25.17
C GLY A 31 4.38 14.82 25.58
N SER A 32 3.49 15.46 24.83
CA SER A 32 2.99 16.83 25.08
C SER A 32 1.63 16.83 25.77
N ASP A 33 1.17 17.98 26.21
CA ASP A 33 -0.05 18.17 27.00
C ASP A 33 -0.90 19.35 26.52
N TYR A 34 -0.92 19.62 25.21
CA TYR A 34 -1.79 20.64 24.62
C TYR A 34 -3.25 20.34 24.95
N THR A 35 -4.01 21.38 25.35
CA THR A 35 -5.39 21.21 25.86
C THR A 35 -6.45 21.85 24.98
N ASN A 36 -6.07 22.78 24.10
CA ASN A 36 -7.02 23.49 23.24
C ASN A 36 -7.13 22.88 21.84
N PRO A 37 -8.22 22.18 21.49
CA PRO A 37 -8.39 21.60 20.16
C PRO A 37 -8.45 22.64 19.02
N ASP A 38 -8.79 23.89 19.33
CA ASP A 38 -8.87 24.94 18.31
C ASP A 38 -7.51 25.32 17.75
N ASP A 39 -6.42 25.01 18.46
CA ASP A 39 -5.06 25.20 17.98
C ASP A 39 -4.67 24.20 16.87
N VAL A 40 -5.47 23.13 16.69
CA VAL A 40 -5.29 22.16 15.60
C VAL A 40 -5.87 22.72 14.30
N GLU A 41 -5.02 22.92 13.31
CA GLU A 41 -5.43 23.30 11.95
C GLU A 41 -5.48 22.05 11.07
N MET A 42 -6.68 21.54 10.80
CA MET A 42 -6.88 20.40 9.90
C MET A 42 -6.53 20.77 8.46
N CYS A 43 -5.76 19.92 7.79
CA CYS A 43 -5.31 20.16 6.41
C CYS A 43 -5.29 18.88 5.55
N THR A 44 -6.05 17.86 5.96
CA THR A 44 -6.16 16.58 5.23
C THR A 44 -6.42 16.79 3.75
N LEU A 45 -5.74 16.00 2.91
CA LEU A 45 -5.89 16.05 1.46
C LEU A 45 -7.20 15.35 1.08
N GLU A 46 -8.22 16.13 0.75
CA GLU A 46 -9.48 15.60 0.21
C GLU A 46 -9.31 15.15 -1.25
N LYS A 47 -10.26 14.31 -1.71
CA LYS A 47 -10.36 13.91 -3.13
C LYS A 47 -10.52 15.17 -4.00
N GLY A 48 -9.40 15.73 -4.45
CA GLY A 48 -9.38 16.79 -5.47
C GLY A 48 -9.29 16.20 -6.88
N ILE A 49 -9.18 17.07 -7.89
CA ILE A 49 -9.11 16.72 -9.33
C ILE A 49 -7.91 15.82 -9.69
N SER A 50 -6.91 15.69 -8.81
CA SER A 50 -5.85 14.70 -8.92
C SER A 50 -6.26 13.44 -8.13
N LEU A 51 -6.69 12.42 -8.82
CA LEU A 51 -7.20 11.13 -8.32
C LEU A 51 -6.20 10.30 -7.47
N THR A 52 -5.02 10.82 -7.18
CA THR A 52 -3.89 9.99 -6.73
C THR A 52 -3.35 10.29 -5.33
N VAL A 53 -3.82 11.36 -4.65
CA VAL A 53 -3.16 11.78 -3.40
C VAL A 53 -4.20 12.01 -2.30
N ARG A 54 -4.48 10.98 -1.51
CA ARG A 54 -5.25 11.05 -0.27
C ARG A 54 -4.37 10.53 0.86
N ASN A 55 -4.36 11.23 1.98
CA ASN A 55 -3.84 10.72 3.25
C ASN A 55 -4.94 10.64 4.29
N ASP A 56 -4.81 9.76 5.28
CA ASP A 56 -5.88 9.51 6.23
C ASP A 56 -6.12 10.70 7.16
N ALA A 57 -5.06 11.30 7.69
CA ALA A 57 -5.16 12.50 8.50
C ALA A 57 -3.92 13.38 8.40
N SER A 58 -4.12 14.70 8.27
CA SER A 58 -3.04 15.67 8.41
C SER A 58 -3.51 16.96 9.04
N PHE A 59 -2.68 17.53 9.87
CA PHE A 59 -2.95 18.77 10.56
C PHE A 59 -1.67 19.49 10.99
N VAL A 60 -1.77 20.80 11.23
CA VAL A 60 -0.71 21.61 11.80
C VAL A 60 -1.05 21.93 13.26
N LEU A 61 -0.08 21.70 14.13
CA LEU A 61 -0.13 22.10 15.55
C LEU A 61 1.28 22.53 15.95
N ASP A 62 1.38 23.68 16.61
CA ASP A 62 2.65 24.23 17.14
C ASP A 62 3.80 24.14 16.13
N SER A 63 3.58 24.67 14.92
CA SER A 63 4.58 24.63 13.83
C SER A 63 5.04 23.22 13.41
N SER A 64 4.29 22.19 13.75
CA SER A 64 4.49 20.81 13.30
C SER A 64 3.38 20.40 12.34
N LEU A 65 3.73 19.90 11.15
CA LEU A 65 2.80 19.29 10.18
C LEU A 65 2.81 17.79 10.40
N SER A 66 1.77 17.27 11.02
CA SER A 66 1.61 15.83 11.28
C SER A 66 0.86 15.16 10.14
N LEU A 67 1.41 14.06 9.61
CA LEU A 67 0.78 13.16 8.64
C LEU A 67 0.67 11.78 9.26
N TYR A 68 -0.57 11.35 9.51
CA TYR A 68 -0.90 10.09 10.15
C TYR A 68 -1.66 9.19 9.19
N GLU A 69 -1.22 7.96 9.07
CA GLU A 69 -1.76 6.96 8.16
C GLU A 69 -2.13 5.69 8.91
N HIS A 70 -3.24 5.08 8.56
CA HIS A 70 -3.61 3.74 9.01
C HIS A 70 -3.30 2.70 7.93
N GLN A 71 -2.67 1.58 8.30
CA GLN A 71 -2.31 0.54 7.35
C GLN A 71 -2.75 -0.86 7.83
N SER A 72 -3.51 -1.56 7.00
CA SER A 72 -3.90 -2.96 7.23
C SER A 72 -2.90 -3.97 6.66
N THR A 73 -1.94 -3.51 5.86
CA THR A 73 -0.89 -4.32 5.22
C THR A 73 0.47 -3.72 5.50
N VAL A 74 1.50 -4.55 5.45
CA VAL A 74 2.88 -4.07 5.51
C VAL A 74 3.20 -3.29 4.22
N CYS A 75 3.55 -2.02 4.34
CA CYS A 75 3.79 -1.14 3.20
C CYS A 75 5.15 -0.41 3.33
N PRO A 76 6.25 -1.00 2.84
CA PRO A 76 7.58 -0.39 2.92
C PRO A 76 7.72 0.88 2.07
N ASN A 77 6.77 1.16 1.18
CA ASN A 77 6.74 2.36 0.34
C ASN A 77 6.15 3.60 1.05
N MET A 78 5.81 3.50 2.33
CA MET A 78 5.24 4.63 3.08
C MET A 78 6.12 5.89 3.08
N PRO A 79 7.46 5.83 3.16
CA PRO A 79 8.27 7.04 3.04
C PRO A 79 8.12 7.76 1.70
N LEU A 80 8.04 7.02 0.60
CA LEU A 80 7.83 7.60 -0.74
C LEU A 80 6.42 8.21 -0.86
N ARG A 81 5.39 7.54 -0.35
CA ARG A 81 4.03 8.09 -0.30
C ARG A 81 3.99 9.38 0.53
N ASN A 82 4.58 9.36 1.72
CA ASN A 82 4.66 10.52 2.62
C ASN A 82 5.43 11.69 2.01
N LEU A 83 6.47 11.44 1.20
CA LEU A 83 7.19 12.48 0.46
C LEU A 83 6.25 13.20 -0.51
N ILE A 84 5.42 12.45 -1.25
CA ILE A 84 4.42 13.02 -2.17
C ILE A 84 3.37 13.82 -1.39
N TYR A 85 2.87 13.29 -0.27
CA TYR A 85 1.87 13.96 0.55
C TYR A 85 2.41 15.26 1.14
N VAL A 86 3.58 15.23 1.77
CA VAL A 86 4.17 16.42 2.39
C VAL A 86 4.50 17.49 1.37
N ALA A 87 4.97 17.13 0.17
CA ALA A 87 5.22 18.09 -0.90
C ALA A 87 3.94 18.85 -1.27
N ASN A 88 2.80 18.17 -1.41
CA ASN A 88 1.50 18.79 -1.68
C ASN A 88 1.04 19.69 -0.52
N HIS A 89 1.22 19.27 0.73
CA HIS A 89 0.89 20.09 1.89
C HIS A 89 1.73 21.36 1.95
N LEU A 90 3.04 21.23 1.75
CA LEU A 90 3.95 22.37 1.77
C LEU A 90 3.67 23.34 0.62
N GLU A 91 3.32 22.86 -0.56
CA GLU A 91 2.88 23.71 -1.67
C GLU A 91 1.65 24.54 -1.29
N ARG A 92 0.63 23.90 -0.69
CA ARG A 92 -0.58 24.58 -0.20
C ARG A 92 -0.24 25.58 0.92
N TYR A 93 0.63 25.19 1.85
CA TYR A 93 1.09 26.04 2.94
C TYR A 93 1.78 27.30 2.42
N VAL A 94 2.72 27.16 1.48
CA VAL A 94 3.43 28.28 0.83
C VAL A 94 2.44 29.23 0.15
N LYS A 95 1.46 28.71 -0.58
CA LYS A 95 0.43 29.52 -1.23
C LYS A 95 -0.46 30.25 -0.21
N LYS A 96 -0.95 29.55 0.81
CA LYS A 96 -1.83 30.10 1.85
C LYS A 96 -1.16 31.24 2.61
N HIS A 97 0.11 31.03 3.00
CA HIS A 97 0.87 32.02 3.77
C HIS A 97 1.65 33.00 2.90
N ARG A 98 1.47 32.94 1.56
CA ARG A 98 2.11 33.83 0.59
C ARG A 98 3.63 33.90 0.77
N LEU A 99 4.29 32.78 1.07
CA LEU A 99 5.73 32.73 1.28
C LEU A 99 6.47 32.98 -0.05
N ASN A 100 7.47 33.88 0.01
CA ASN A 100 8.30 34.16 -1.16
C ASN A 100 9.51 33.23 -1.21
N LEU A 101 9.47 32.19 -2.04
CA LEU A 101 10.54 31.21 -2.19
C LEU A 101 11.76 31.76 -2.99
N PHE A 102 11.58 32.87 -3.68
CA PHE A 102 12.64 33.51 -4.50
C PHE A 102 13.22 34.76 -3.85
N GLY A 103 12.77 35.09 -2.63
CA GLY A 103 13.26 36.22 -1.86
C GLY A 103 14.58 35.93 -1.17
N HIS A 104 15.20 36.98 -0.59
CA HIS A 104 16.42 36.87 0.18
C HIS A 104 16.21 36.35 1.60
N SER A 105 14.98 36.33 2.08
CA SER A 105 14.63 35.85 3.43
C SER A 105 14.26 34.38 3.41
N LEU A 106 14.72 33.62 4.41
CA LEU A 106 14.37 32.20 4.57
C LEU A 106 12.87 32.04 4.80
N ALA A 107 12.18 31.31 3.94
CA ALA A 107 10.81 30.90 4.14
C ALA A 107 10.76 29.79 5.20
N LYS A 108 10.07 30.04 6.31
CA LYS A 108 9.86 29.03 7.37
C LYS A 108 8.61 28.24 7.08
N ILE A 109 8.70 26.92 7.24
CA ILE A 109 7.62 25.95 7.06
C ILE A 109 7.45 25.12 8.33
N PRO A 110 6.26 24.53 8.59
CA PRO A 110 6.08 23.64 9.72
C PRO A 110 6.95 22.38 9.57
N THR A 111 7.43 21.85 10.69
CA THR A 111 8.26 20.64 10.73
C THR A 111 7.39 19.41 10.41
N PRO A 112 7.66 18.65 9.33
CA PRO A 112 6.90 17.45 9.02
C PRO A 112 7.17 16.33 10.03
N LYS A 113 6.10 15.62 10.42
CA LYS A 113 6.13 14.42 11.27
C LYS A 113 5.27 13.34 10.64
N PHE A 114 5.75 12.11 10.62
CA PHE A 114 5.10 10.98 9.97
C PHE A 114 4.91 9.84 10.94
N ALA A 115 3.67 9.34 11.04
CA ALA A 115 3.35 8.16 11.82
C ALA A 115 2.40 7.24 11.04
N VAL A 116 2.65 5.94 11.09
CA VAL A 116 1.80 4.91 10.52
C VAL A 116 1.29 4.00 11.64
N PHE A 117 -0.01 3.77 11.69
CA PHE A 117 -0.65 2.88 12.63
C PHE A 117 -0.96 1.56 11.93
N TYR A 118 -0.14 0.56 12.18
CA TYR A 118 -0.31 -0.76 11.58
C TYR A 118 -1.30 -1.61 12.36
N ASN A 119 -2.31 -2.09 11.66
CA ASN A 119 -3.33 -3.00 12.19
C ASN A 119 -3.60 -4.14 11.19
N GLY A 120 -2.57 -4.80 10.73
CA GLY A 120 -2.67 -5.94 9.84
C GLY A 120 -2.68 -7.28 10.57
N ASN A 121 -2.70 -8.38 9.79
CA ASN A 121 -2.69 -9.74 10.31
C ASN A 121 -1.27 -10.33 10.40
N GLU A 122 -0.29 -9.70 9.75
CA GLU A 122 1.09 -10.16 9.78
C GLU A 122 1.74 -9.80 11.13
N ASN A 123 2.56 -10.70 11.67
CA ASN A 123 3.30 -10.42 12.89
C ASN A 123 4.39 -9.38 12.61
N GLN A 124 4.29 -8.22 13.23
CA GLN A 124 5.22 -7.12 13.08
C GLN A 124 5.74 -6.68 14.45
N PRO A 125 6.96 -6.13 14.53
CA PRO A 125 7.47 -5.53 15.75
C PRO A 125 6.51 -4.47 16.32
N GLU A 126 6.62 -4.20 17.61
CA GLU A 126 5.82 -3.19 18.29
C GLU A 126 5.99 -1.81 17.66
N GLN A 127 7.24 -1.43 17.34
CA GLN A 127 7.59 -0.22 16.62
C GLN A 127 8.77 -0.48 15.68
N TYR A 128 8.74 0.16 14.51
CA TYR A 128 9.86 0.11 13.57
C TYR A 128 9.83 1.32 12.63
N GLU A 129 10.95 1.58 11.97
CA GLU A 129 11.13 2.75 11.10
C GLU A 129 11.29 2.30 9.65
N TYR A 130 10.58 2.98 8.74
CA TYR A 130 10.88 2.95 7.32
C TYR A 130 11.67 4.21 6.92
N LYS A 131 12.59 4.07 5.99
CA LYS A 131 13.43 5.14 5.45
C LYS A 131 13.22 5.29 3.94
N LEU A 132 13.21 6.52 3.47
CA LEU A 132 13.11 6.80 2.04
C LEU A 132 14.33 6.26 1.28
N SER A 133 15.51 6.33 1.88
CA SER A 133 16.74 5.76 1.31
C SER A 133 16.68 4.26 1.05
N ASP A 134 15.76 3.53 1.70
CA ASP A 134 15.53 2.12 1.41
C ASP A 134 14.88 1.89 0.04
N CYS A 135 14.22 2.90 -0.52
CA CYS A 135 13.61 2.86 -1.85
C CYS A 135 14.62 3.20 -2.97
N PHE A 136 15.85 3.64 -2.66
CA PHE A 136 16.81 4.04 -3.69
C PHE A 136 17.41 2.83 -4.39
N GLU A 137 17.44 2.87 -5.73
CA GLU A 137 18.06 1.82 -6.54
C GLU A 137 19.53 1.61 -6.18
N LYS A 138 20.25 2.71 -5.92
CA LYS A 138 21.64 2.69 -5.46
C LYS A 138 21.70 3.11 -4.01
N LYS A 139 22.11 2.19 -3.14
CA LYS A 139 22.30 2.47 -1.71
C LYS A 139 23.44 3.46 -1.48
N THR A 140 23.25 4.31 -0.48
CA THR A 140 24.24 5.30 -0.02
C THR A 140 24.13 5.47 1.50
N ASP A 141 25.27 5.65 2.17
CA ASP A 141 25.29 5.90 3.61
C ASP A 141 24.94 7.35 3.96
N GLU A 142 25.08 8.25 2.99
CA GLU A 142 24.81 9.68 3.13
C GLU A 142 23.80 10.14 2.09
N PRO A 143 22.50 9.84 2.26
CA PRO A 143 21.46 10.29 1.35
C PRO A 143 21.28 11.80 1.45
N GLN A 144 21.26 12.50 0.31
CA GLN A 144 20.96 13.95 0.29
C GLN A 144 19.48 14.25 0.53
N LEU A 145 18.62 13.27 0.39
CA LEU A 145 17.20 13.31 0.72
C LEU A 145 16.87 12.11 1.60
N GLU A 146 16.39 12.39 2.81
CA GLU A 146 15.90 11.34 3.71
C GLU A 146 14.55 11.74 4.31
N LEU A 147 13.64 10.77 4.38
CA LEU A 147 12.40 10.86 5.12
C LEU A 147 12.24 9.57 5.93
N LYS A 148 11.98 9.73 7.20
CA LYS A 148 11.78 8.62 8.14
C LYS A 148 10.33 8.57 8.56
N CYS A 149 9.77 7.39 8.59
CA CYS A 149 8.39 7.14 8.96
C CYS A 149 8.33 6.09 10.05
N MET A 150 7.86 6.46 11.24
CA MET A 150 7.69 5.53 12.36
C MET A 150 6.39 4.76 12.19
N VAL A 151 6.47 3.43 12.31
CA VAL A 151 5.32 2.53 12.30
C VAL A 151 5.05 2.04 13.70
N TYR A 152 3.82 2.19 14.15
CA TYR A 152 3.31 1.73 15.45
C TYR A 152 2.35 0.57 15.21
N ASN A 153 2.71 -0.62 15.68
CA ASN A 153 1.81 -1.76 15.66
C ASN A 153 0.76 -1.59 16.75
N VAL A 154 -0.47 -1.29 16.36
CA VAL A 154 -1.59 -1.05 17.31
C VAL A 154 -2.48 -2.26 17.52
N ASN A 155 -2.07 -3.45 17.06
CA ASN A 155 -2.74 -4.69 17.39
C ASN A 155 -2.65 -4.98 18.89
N LYS A 156 -3.59 -5.77 19.40
CA LYS A 156 -3.68 -6.16 20.81
C LYS A 156 -2.35 -6.66 21.37
N GLY A 157 -1.95 -6.13 22.50
CA GLY A 157 -0.69 -6.46 23.17
C GLY A 157 0.52 -5.65 22.73
N ASN A 158 0.37 -4.76 21.74
CA ASN A 158 1.43 -3.86 21.29
C ASN A 158 1.09 -2.42 21.62
N ASN A 159 2.12 -1.58 21.83
CA ASN A 159 1.99 -0.13 22.08
C ASN A 159 0.92 0.22 23.15
N ASN A 160 0.82 -0.58 24.21
CA ASN A 160 -0.18 -0.39 25.25
C ASN A 160 -0.08 0.99 25.90
N GLU A 161 1.14 1.52 26.07
CA GLU A 161 1.35 2.88 26.63
C GLU A 161 0.74 3.97 25.73
N LEU A 162 0.88 3.84 24.40
CA LEU A 162 0.26 4.74 23.44
C LEU A 162 -1.28 4.65 23.50
N LEU A 163 -1.79 3.42 23.53
CA LEU A 163 -3.24 3.18 23.59
C LEU A 163 -3.86 3.69 24.91
N ASP A 164 -3.16 3.56 26.03
CA ASP A 164 -3.62 4.06 27.32
C ASP A 164 -3.61 5.59 27.41
N LYS A 165 -2.72 6.26 26.65
CA LYS A 165 -2.67 7.72 26.54
C LYS A 165 -3.65 8.26 25.49
N CYS A 166 -4.21 7.43 24.63
CA CYS A 166 -5.06 7.83 23.52
C CYS A 166 -6.35 7.01 23.49
N ALA A 167 -7.34 7.41 24.31
CA ALA A 167 -8.56 6.64 24.52
C ALA A 167 -9.30 6.30 23.22
N PHE A 168 -9.47 7.28 22.32
CA PHE A 168 -10.18 7.02 21.06
C PHE A 168 -9.47 5.99 20.17
N LEU A 169 -8.12 5.95 20.17
CA LEU A 169 -7.36 4.97 19.41
C LEU A 169 -7.54 3.57 20.01
N LYS A 170 -7.59 3.47 21.33
CA LYS A 170 -7.89 2.23 22.06
C LYS A 170 -9.29 1.72 21.73
N ASP A 171 -10.28 2.59 21.79
CA ASP A 171 -11.68 2.29 21.47
C ASP A 171 -11.84 1.85 20.01
N TYR A 172 -11.18 2.55 19.09
CA TYR A 172 -11.15 2.19 17.69
C TYR A 172 -10.54 0.78 17.49
N MET A 173 -9.49 0.44 18.21
CA MET A 173 -8.90 -0.90 18.15
C MET A 173 -9.84 -1.98 18.65
N ILE A 174 -10.61 -1.72 19.72
CA ILE A 174 -11.65 -2.64 20.22
C ILE A 174 -12.74 -2.85 19.15
N PHE A 175 -13.19 -1.77 18.50
CA PHE A 175 -14.14 -1.87 17.39
C PHE A 175 -13.61 -2.78 16.26
N ILE A 176 -12.36 -2.59 15.84
CA ILE A 176 -11.73 -3.44 14.81
C ILE A 176 -11.64 -4.91 15.26
N GLU A 177 -11.34 -5.17 16.53
CA GLU A 177 -11.32 -6.54 17.07
C GLU A 177 -12.71 -7.19 17.04
N TYR A 178 -13.78 -6.44 17.35
CA TYR A 178 -15.15 -6.96 17.25
C TYR A 178 -15.54 -7.24 15.81
N VAL A 179 -15.19 -6.37 14.85
CA VAL A 179 -15.42 -6.67 13.43
C VAL A 179 -14.68 -7.95 13.01
N ARG A 180 -13.42 -8.11 13.41
CA ARG A 180 -12.63 -9.33 13.12
C ARG A 180 -13.25 -10.59 13.73
N TYR A 181 -13.72 -10.50 14.98
CA TYR A 181 -14.38 -11.60 15.67
C TYR A 181 -15.63 -12.04 14.89
N TYR A 182 -16.56 -11.14 14.60
CA TYR A 182 -17.77 -11.50 13.89
C TYR A 182 -17.49 -12.02 12.47
N TYR A 183 -16.57 -11.40 11.76
CA TYR A 183 -16.22 -11.80 10.39
C TYR A 183 -15.56 -13.18 10.32
N LYS A 184 -14.64 -13.49 11.23
CA LYS A 184 -13.85 -14.73 11.18
C LYS A 184 -14.48 -15.86 11.97
N ASP A 185 -14.89 -15.59 13.21
CA ASP A 185 -15.30 -16.63 14.15
C ASP A 185 -16.79 -16.98 13.99
N GLU A 186 -17.64 -16.00 13.71
CA GLU A 186 -19.05 -16.21 13.41
C GLU A 186 -19.33 -16.42 11.92
N ASN A 187 -18.33 -16.23 11.05
CA ASN A 187 -18.37 -16.46 9.62
C ASN A 187 -19.53 -15.73 8.91
N VAL A 188 -19.83 -14.51 9.34
CA VAL A 188 -20.79 -13.62 8.67
C VAL A 188 -20.08 -12.77 7.62
N ASN A 189 -20.85 -12.15 6.70
CA ASN A 189 -20.24 -11.22 5.75
C ASN A 189 -19.74 -9.95 6.46
N LEU A 190 -18.87 -9.16 5.78
CA LEU A 190 -18.21 -8.02 6.39
C LEU A 190 -19.21 -6.94 6.84
N ASP A 191 -20.24 -6.65 6.06
CA ASP A 191 -21.27 -5.65 6.39
C ASP A 191 -22.02 -6.02 7.67
N GLU A 192 -22.41 -7.28 7.79
CA GLU A 192 -23.06 -7.80 9.00
C GLU A 192 -22.09 -7.80 10.20
N ALA A 193 -20.81 -8.12 9.99
CA ALA A 193 -19.80 -8.07 11.03
C ALA A 193 -19.60 -6.64 11.57
N ILE A 194 -19.59 -5.64 10.68
CA ILE A 194 -19.49 -4.22 11.05
C ILE A 194 -20.75 -3.80 11.82
N GLU A 195 -21.94 -4.12 11.33
CA GLU A 195 -23.19 -3.77 12.04
C GLU A 195 -23.27 -4.41 13.43
N LYS A 196 -22.87 -5.67 13.59
CA LYS A 196 -22.79 -6.34 14.89
C LYS A 196 -21.77 -5.65 15.81
N ALA A 197 -20.60 -5.27 15.27
CA ALA A 197 -19.57 -4.57 16.02
C ALA A 197 -20.04 -3.18 16.47
N ILE A 198 -20.70 -2.41 15.59
CA ILE A 198 -21.34 -1.14 15.94
C ILE A 198 -22.31 -1.32 17.10
N GLY A 199 -23.24 -2.28 16.97
CA GLY A 199 -24.24 -2.53 18.01
C GLY A 199 -23.60 -2.89 19.36
N ARG A 200 -22.56 -3.70 19.36
CA ARG A 200 -21.82 -4.10 20.56
C ARG A 200 -21.08 -2.93 21.19
N CYS A 201 -20.34 -2.16 20.39
CA CYS A 201 -19.60 -1.00 20.88
C CYS A 201 -20.56 0.04 21.50
N ILE A 202 -21.72 0.31 20.89
CA ILE A 202 -22.72 1.21 21.44
C ILE A 202 -23.24 0.71 22.82
N ASN A 203 -23.48 -0.60 22.96
CA ASN A 203 -23.95 -1.20 24.21
C ASN A 203 -22.88 -1.17 25.34
N GLU A 204 -21.61 -1.27 24.96
CA GLU A 204 -20.47 -1.27 25.89
C GLU A 204 -19.89 0.16 26.11
N ASP A 205 -20.54 1.20 25.57
CA ASP A 205 -20.12 2.62 25.67
C ASP A 205 -18.76 2.92 25.01
N ILE A 206 -18.40 2.13 23.99
CA ILE A 206 -17.16 2.27 23.22
C ILE A 206 -17.45 3.09 21.96
N MET A 207 -16.81 4.24 21.79
CA MET A 207 -17.05 5.18 20.67
C MET A 207 -18.54 5.50 20.44
N ARG A 208 -19.37 5.40 21.48
CA ARG A 208 -20.84 5.40 21.38
C ARG A 208 -21.37 6.60 20.60
N ASP A 209 -21.01 7.81 21.01
CA ASP A 209 -21.53 9.04 20.39
C ASP A 209 -21.11 9.14 18.92
N PHE A 210 -19.89 8.77 18.59
CA PHE A 210 -19.39 8.72 17.23
C PHE A 210 -20.16 7.71 16.39
N LEU A 211 -20.33 6.48 16.90
CA LEU A 211 -21.02 5.42 16.18
C LEU A 211 -22.52 5.69 16.01
N ILE A 212 -23.16 6.36 16.96
CA ILE A 212 -24.56 6.81 16.80
C ILE A 212 -24.66 7.89 15.72
N ALA A 213 -23.77 8.90 15.79
CA ALA A 213 -23.81 10.05 14.87
C ALA A 213 -23.47 9.65 13.42
N ARG A 214 -22.55 8.69 13.22
CA ARG A 214 -22.03 8.30 11.91
C ARG A 214 -22.33 6.85 11.54
N ARG A 215 -23.35 6.24 12.13
CA ARG A 215 -23.68 4.82 11.91
C ARG A 215 -23.79 4.46 10.45
N GLU A 216 -24.53 5.23 9.67
CA GLU A 216 -24.73 4.96 8.24
C GLU A 216 -23.44 5.11 7.43
N GLU A 217 -22.58 6.04 7.78
CA GLU A 217 -21.30 6.24 7.11
C GLU A 217 -20.38 5.06 7.39
N VAL A 218 -20.24 4.68 8.67
CA VAL A 218 -19.39 3.54 9.09
C VAL A 218 -19.91 2.22 8.51
N ALA A 219 -21.24 2.02 8.46
CA ALA A 219 -21.83 0.81 7.89
C ALA A 219 -21.72 0.74 6.36
N LYS A 220 -21.69 1.89 5.67
CA LYS A 220 -21.59 1.96 4.20
C LYS A 220 -20.17 1.97 3.67
N VAL A 221 -19.15 2.03 4.51
CA VAL A 221 -17.74 2.04 4.09
C VAL A 221 -17.37 0.84 3.23
N THR A 222 -18.08 -0.29 3.40
CA THR A 222 -17.89 -1.51 2.59
C THR A 222 -18.54 -1.44 1.20
N ASN A 223 -19.50 -0.53 0.98
CA ASN A 223 -20.25 -0.42 -0.28
C ASN A 223 -19.55 0.45 -1.36
N LEU A 224 -18.44 1.07 -1.04
CA LEU A 224 -17.64 1.83 -2.01
C LEU A 224 -16.65 0.90 -2.72
N ASP A 225 -17.17 0.05 -3.61
CA ASP A 225 -16.41 -0.89 -4.46
C ASP A 225 -15.44 -0.21 -5.46
N PHE A 226 -15.22 1.09 -5.34
CA PHE A 226 -14.37 1.89 -6.22
C PHE A 226 -13.31 2.67 -5.45
N THR A 227 -12.49 1.97 -4.70
CA THR A 227 -11.35 2.62 -4.06
C THR A 227 -10.09 2.42 -4.89
N PHE A 228 -9.15 3.35 -4.76
CA PHE A 228 -7.89 3.33 -5.50
C PHE A 228 -7.06 2.06 -5.22
N GLU A 229 -7.12 1.53 -4.00
CA GLU A 229 -6.43 0.27 -3.66
C GLU A 229 -7.08 -0.94 -4.35
N ARG A 230 -8.42 -0.96 -4.45
CA ARG A 230 -9.13 -1.99 -5.21
C ARG A 230 -8.84 -1.88 -6.70
N GLN A 231 -8.72 -0.67 -7.21
CA GLN A 231 -8.34 -0.45 -8.61
C GLN A 231 -6.90 -0.92 -8.87
N ILE A 232 -5.97 -0.62 -7.97
CA ILE A 232 -4.59 -1.15 -8.04
C ILE A 232 -4.57 -2.67 -7.96
N GLU A 233 -5.38 -3.27 -7.08
CA GLU A 233 -5.47 -4.72 -6.95
C GLU A 233 -6.04 -5.36 -8.22
N LEU A 234 -7.10 -4.78 -8.80
CA LEU A 234 -7.66 -5.22 -10.07
C LEU A 234 -6.67 -5.03 -11.23
N GLU A 235 -5.98 -3.90 -11.29
CA GLU A 235 -4.93 -3.66 -12.29
C GLU A 235 -3.75 -4.64 -12.13
N ARG A 236 -3.40 -4.99 -10.90
CA ARG A 236 -2.37 -5.99 -10.59
C ARG A 236 -2.82 -7.40 -11.02
N GLU A 237 -4.05 -7.78 -10.68
CA GLU A 237 -4.65 -9.04 -11.13
C GLU A 237 -4.75 -9.11 -12.66
N GLU A 238 -5.14 -8.02 -13.31
CA GLU A 238 -5.16 -7.93 -14.77
C GLU A 238 -3.76 -8.02 -15.38
N ALA A 239 -2.76 -7.35 -14.79
CA ALA A 239 -1.38 -7.39 -15.26
C ALA A 239 -0.78 -8.79 -15.10
N GLU A 240 -1.07 -9.46 -13.97
CA GLU A 240 -0.65 -10.84 -13.71
C GLU A 240 -1.30 -11.81 -14.69
N ASN A 241 -2.61 -11.71 -14.92
CA ASN A 241 -3.34 -12.51 -15.90
C ASN A 241 -2.85 -12.27 -17.34
N LYS A 242 -2.60 -11.02 -17.72
CA LYS A 242 -1.99 -10.67 -19.02
C LYS A 242 -0.59 -11.25 -19.16
N GLY A 243 0.22 -11.18 -18.12
CA GLY A 243 1.55 -11.79 -18.06
C GLY A 243 1.50 -13.32 -18.23
N LEU A 244 0.57 -13.97 -17.54
CA LEU A 244 0.35 -15.42 -17.61
C LEU A 244 -0.11 -15.87 -19.02
N LEU A 245 -1.06 -15.14 -19.61
CA LEU A 245 -1.55 -15.39 -20.96
C LEU A 245 -0.43 -15.22 -22.00
N ARG A 246 0.32 -14.12 -21.91
CA ARG A 246 1.45 -13.85 -22.79
C ARG A 246 2.55 -14.90 -22.67
N GLY A 247 2.92 -15.28 -21.44
CA GLY A 247 3.88 -16.36 -21.20
C GLY A 247 3.41 -17.70 -21.74
N ARG A 248 2.09 -17.99 -21.69
CA ARG A 248 1.49 -19.20 -22.27
C ARG A 248 1.52 -19.18 -23.79
N GLU A 249 1.21 -18.04 -24.41
CA GLU A 249 1.27 -17.87 -25.87
C GLU A 249 2.71 -17.98 -26.38
N GLU A 250 3.66 -17.31 -25.73
CA GLU A 250 5.08 -17.40 -26.06
C GLU A 250 5.62 -18.82 -25.89
N GLY A 251 5.21 -19.52 -24.83
CA GLY A 251 5.56 -20.92 -24.60
C GLY A 251 5.01 -21.85 -25.67
N LEU A 252 3.75 -21.65 -26.10
CA LEU A 252 3.12 -22.41 -27.18
C LEU A 252 3.80 -22.18 -28.54
N LEU A 253 4.15 -20.92 -28.85
CA LEU A 253 4.87 -20.56 -30.07
C LEU A 253 6.26 -21.21 -30.09
N ARG A 254 7.03 -21.09 -29.01
CA ARG A 254 8.33 -21.76 -28.88
C ARG A 254 8.24 -23.27 -29.00
N GLY A 255 7.28 -23.90 -28.31
CA GLY A 255 7.08 -25.34 -28.39
C GLY A 255 6.73 -25.82 -29.80
N ARG A 256 5.96 -25.01 -30.56
CA ARG A 256 5.64 -25.29 -31.97
C ARG A 256 6.85 -25.14 -32.87
N GLU A 257 7.62 -24.09 -32.69
CA GLU A 257 8.88 -23.88 -33.45
C GLU A 257 9.89 -24.99 -33.17
N GLU A 258 10.10 -25.35 -31.90
CA GLU A 258 10.95 -26.46 -31.51
C GLU A 258 10.52 -27.79 -32.14
N GLY A 259 9.21 -28.08 -32.11
CA GLY A 259 8.64 -29.29 -32.74
C GLY A 259 8.88 -29.34 -34.25
N LEU A 260 8.75 -28.20 -34.95
CA LEU A 260 9.03 -28.13 -36.38
C LEU A 260 10.52 -28.36 -36.70
N ILE A 261 11.41 -27.85 -35.85
CA ILE A 261 12.87 -28.07 -35.99
C ILE A 261 13.21 -29.56 -35.75
N GLU A 262 12.63 -30.12 -34.67
CA GLU A 262 12.80 -31.54 -34.34
C GLU A 262 12.35 -32.46 -35.50
N GLU A 263 11.12 -32.25 -35.98
CA GLU A 263 10.58 -33.02 -37.15
C GLU A 263 11.44 -32.87 -38.38
N ARG A 264 11.98 -31.68 -38.64
CA ARG A 264 12.89 -31.43 -39.75
C ARG A 264 14.22 -32.17 -39.62
N ILE A 265 14.81 -32.16 -38.43
CA ILE A 265 16.06 -32.91 -38.16
C ILE A 265 15.83 -34.40 -38.39
N HIS A 266 14.75 -34.98 -37.84
CA HIS A 266 14.45 -36.40 -38.05
C HIS A 266 14.23 -36.75 -39.53
N THR A 267 13.47 -35.90 -40.24
CA THR A 267 13.25 -36.09 -41.69
C THR A 267 14.56 -36.10 -42.46
N LEU A 268 15.48 -35.16 -42.18
CA LEU A 268 16.78 -35.10 -42.87
C LEU A 268 17.65 -36.32 -42.56
N LEU A 269 17.62 -36.80 -41.34
CA LEU A 269 18.34 -38.02 -40.93
C LEU A 269 17.77 -39.28 -41.63
N GLU A 270 16.45 -39.39 -41.79
CA GLU A 270 15.81 -40.47 -42.58
C GLU A 270 16.25 -40.47 -44.03
N PHE A 271 16.55 -39.30 -44.60
CA PHE A 271 17.11 -39.16 -45.93
C PHE A 271 18.64 -39.29 -45.97
N ASN A 272 19.28 -39.86 -44.93
CA ASN A 272 20.71 -40.07 -44.79
C ASN A 272 21.58 -38.80 -44.97
N LYS A 273 21.06 -37.65 -44.55
CA LYS A 273 21.84 -36.40 -44.52
C LYS A 273 22.86 -36.39 -43.40
N THR A 274 24.03 -35.77 -43.66
CA THR A 274 25.08 -35.67 -42.64
C THR A 274 24.70 -34.64 -41.56
N PRO A 275 25.30 -34.72 -40.36
CA PRO A 275 25.07 -33.71 -39.30
C PRO A 275 25.28 -32.28 -39.78
N GLU A 276 26.33 -32.02 -40.55
CA GLU A 276 26.63 -30.70 -41.10
C GLU A 276 25.56 -30.22 -42.09
N GLU A 277 25.01 -31.12 -42.91
CA GLU A 277 23.92 -30.82 -43.85
C GLU A 277 22.63 -30.50 -43.09
N CYS A 278 22.32 -31.22 -42.01
CA CYS A 278 21.15 -30.97 -41.15
C CYS A 278 21.25 -29.60 -40.46
N ILE A 279 22.40 -29.29 -39.86
CA ILE A 279 22.63 -28.00 -39.19
C ILE A 279 22.49 -26.84 -40.19
N LYS A 280 23.10 -26.96 -41.38
CA LYS A 280 22.98 -25.92 -42.42
C LYS A 280 21.54 -25.73 -42.91
N ASP A 281 20.77 -26.79 -43.07
CA ASP A 281 19.37 -26.71 -43.51
C ASP A 281 18.52 -25.97 -42.49
N ILE A 282 18.65 -26.30 -41.18
CA ILE A 282 17.84 -25.65 -40.13
C ILE A 282 18.28 -24.20 -39.91
N ILE A 283 19.56 -23.84 -40.05
CA ILE A 283 20.02 -22.44 -40.02
C ILE A 283 19.27 -21.61 -41.07
N VAL A 284 19.31 -22.08 -42.34
CA VAL A 284 18.71 -21.34 -43.44
C VAL A 284 17.18 -21.28 -43.33
N ARG A 285 16.56 -22.40 -42.96
CA ARG A 285 15.10 -22.53 -42.97
C ARG A 285 14.42 -21.77 -41.83
N TYR A 286 15.05 -21.77 -40.64
CA TYR A 286 14.48 -21.17 -39.42
C TYR A 286 15.22 -19.91 -38.98
N ASN A 287 16.17 -19.42 -39.79
CA ASN A 287 16.97 -18.20 -39.51
C ASN A 287 17.66 -18.25 -38.14
N LEU A 288 18.25 -19.37 -37.79
CA LEU A 288 18.94 -19.60 -36.53
C LEU A 288 20.41 -19.20 -36.61
N SER A 289 21.02 -18.86 -35.44
CA SER A 289 22.47 -18.80 -35.36
C SER A 289 23.08 -20.23 -35.38
N GLU A 290 24.36 -20.36 -35.78
CA GLU A 290 25.07 -21.63 -35.83
C GLU A 290 25.05 -22.32 -34.45
N GLU A 291 25.35 -21.61 -33.39
CA GLU A 291 25.33 -22.12 -32.03
C GLU A 291 23.95 -22.69 -31.60
N ILE A 292 22.85 -22.00 -31.96
CA ILE A 292 21.48 -22.47 -31.64
C ILE A 292 21.15 -23.72 -32.48
N ALA A 293 21.53 -23.76 -33.73
CA ALA A 293 21.30 -24.91 -34.61
C ALA A 293 22.07 -26.15 -34.16
N GLU A 294 23.31 -25.99 -33.74
CA GLU A 294 24.11 -27.07 -33.15
C GLU A 294 23.48 -27.62 -31.87
N ASN A 295 22.96 -26.75 -31.01
CA ASN A 295 22.25 -27.15 -29.79
C ASN A 295 20.98 -27.96 -30.11
N TYR A 296 20.19 -27.55 -31.10
CA TYR A 296 19.02 -28.29 -31.53
C TYR A 296 19.39 -29.65 -32.13
N PHE A 297 20.44 -29.71 -32.97
CA PHE A 297 20.94 -30.98 -33.53
C PHE A 297 21.47 -31.89 -32.42
N ALA A 298 22.20 -31.35 -31.43
CA ALA A 298 22.69 -32.13 -30.29
C ALA A 298 21.54 -32.70 -29.42
N LYS A 299 20.43 -32.00 -29.36
CA LYS A 299 19.22 -32.38 -28.59
C LYS A 299 18.40 -33.45 -29.32
N TYR A 300 18.20 -33.30 -30.63
CA TYR A 300 17.24 -34.09 -31.40
C TYR A 300 17.88 -35.01 -32.48
N GLY A 301 19.15 -34.83 -32.80
CA GLY A 301 19.85 -35.63 -33.82
C GLY A 301 20.41 -36.98 -33.33
N LYS A 302 20.22 -37.31 -32.06
CA LYS A 302 20.60 -38.58 -31.46
C LYS A 302 19.38 -39.51 -31.41
N SER A 303 19.13 -40.22 -32.49
CA SER A 303 18.20 -41.36 -32.51
C SER A 303 19.00 -42.64 -32.74
#